data_76316eca4f43f3d57398ed9edffcb522
#
_entry.id   76316eca4f43f3d57398ed9edffcb522
#
_cell.length_a   1.000
_cell.length_b   1.000
_cell.length_c   1.000
_cell.angle_alpha   90.00
_cell.angle_beta   90.00
_cell.angle_gamma   90.00
#
_symmetry.space_group_name_H-M   'P 1'
#
loop_
_entity.id
_entity.type
_entity.pdbx_description
1 polymer ?
#
loop_
_entity_poly.entity_id
_entity_poly.type
_entity_poly.pdbx_seq_one_letter_code
_entity_poly.pdbx_strand_id
1 'polypeptide(L)'
;VVDTPGHVDFSAEAERALSVLDYAVLIVSGTDGVQSHTETLWRLLHRYSIPTFIFINKTDIMQRSRSELIEEVQRRLSERCIAFEPCEGTDSEFCKSEAFFENLALTDDELFEKHSAKRIVDADIAAAISERRIFPCFFGSALKTDGVSDFIACLSHYSRERGFKKDFAARVYKITYDPQGTRLTHIRLTGGSLSPRTAVAYTARNGERLTEKIARIVFCSGAKFTHTERAECGDLAAVSGLSATYPGQGLGDEDSALPPLLEPVLSYRILLPSDCDARTFLPKLKRLEDEDPTLKLDKTDNTHELQARLMGEMQIEILKKLISE
;
A
#
# COMPACT_ATOMS: atom_id res chain seq x y z
N VAL A 1 -6.29 3.23 7.69
CA VAL A 1 -4.94 3.58 7.25
C VAL A 1 -4.10 2.31 7.21
N VAL A 2 -3.34 2.10 6.13
CA VAL A 2 -2.37 1.02 5.97
C VAL A 2 -0.98 1.65 5.99
N ASP A 3 -0.20 1.36 7.03
CA ASP A 3 1.19 1.77 7.12
C ASP A 3 2.06 0.77 6.38
N THR A 4 3.03 1.26 5.60
CA THR A 4 3.94 0.43 4.82
C THR A 4 5.38 0.66 5.25
N PRO A 5 6.22 -0.38 5.28
CA PRO A 5 7.63 -0.22 5.60
C PRO A 5 8.32 0.77 4.66
N GLY A 6 9.14 1.68 5.22
CA GLY A 6 9.85 2.69 4.43
C GLY A 6 11.22 2.23 3.90
N HIS A 7 11.71 1.04 4.29
CA HIS A 7 13.01 0.54 3.86
C HIS A 7 12.92 -0.18 2.50
N VAL A 8 13.93 0.00 1.65
CA VAL A 8 13.96 -0.56 0.29
C VAL A 8 13.80 -2.08 0.25
N ASP A 9 14.30 -2.81 1.23
CA ASP A 9 14.21 -4.27 1.31
C ASP A 9 12.77 -4.77 1.48
N PHE A 10 11.86 -3.92 1.96
CA PHE A 10 10.43 -4.22 2.14
C PHE A 10 9.54 -3.65 1.04
N SER A 11 10.13 -3.18 -0.06
CA SER A 11 9.37 -2.60 -1.19
C SER A 11 8.33 -3.56 -1.76
N ALA A 12 8.59 -4.86 -1.75
CA ALA A 12 7.64 -5.87 -2.20
C ALA A 12 6.42 -6.00 -1.25
N GLU A 13 6.60 -5.79 0.06
CA GLU A 13 5.49 -5.72 1.01
C GLU A 13 4.66 -4.45 0.77
N ALA A 14 5.33 -3.31 0.56
CA ALA A 14 4.67 -2.07 0.17
C ALA A 14 3.89 -2.27 -1.14
N GLU A 15 4.46 -2.89 -2.16
CA GLU A 15 3.78 -3.16 -3.43
C GLU A 15 2.49 -3.99 -3.25
N ARG A 16 2.51 -5.01 -2.39
CA ARG A 16 1.31 -5.82 -2.08
C ARG A 16 0.19 -4.97 -1.45
N ALA A 17 0.56 -4.06 -0.56
CA ALA A 17 -0.40 -3.15 0.06
C ALA A 17 -1.05 -2.20 -0.96
N LEU A 18 -0.31 -1.75 -1.99
CA LEU A 18 -0.83 -0.85 -3.01
C LEU A 18 -2.08 -1.42 -3.71
N SER A 19 -2.17 -2.74 -3.86
CA SER A 19 -3.29 -3.40 -4.55
C SER A 19 -4.66 -3.15 -3.88
N VAL A 20 -4.68 -2.66 -2.63
CA VAL A 20 -5.90 -2.46 -1.83
C VAL A 20 -6.10 -1.01 -1.36
N LEU A 21 -5.26 -0.08 -1.79
CA LEU A 21 -5.38 1.33 -1.43
C LEU A 21 -6.35 2.08 -2.36
N ASP A 22 -7.06 3.05 -1.81
CA ASP A 22 -7.83 4.04 -2.58
C ASP A 22 -6.97 5.26 -2.92
N TYR A 23 -6.18 5.70 -1.96
CA TYR A 23 -5.25 6.82 -2.03
C TYR A 23 -3.95 6.46 -1.35
N ALA A 24 -2.88 7.10 -1.76
CA ALA A 24 -1.58 7.00 -1.10
C ALA A 24 -1.10 8.36 -0.63
N VAL A 25 -0.37 8.34 0.48
CA VAL A 25 0.42 9.48 0.95
C VAL A 25 1.89 9.12 0.78
N LEU A 26 2.56 9.78 -0.16
CA LEU A 26 3.99 9.61 -0.39
C LEU A 26 4.75 10.61 0.47
N ILE A 27 5.52 10.12 1.45
CA ILE A 27 6.33 10.96 2.33
C ILE A 27 7.69 11.18 1.69
N VAL A 28 8.07 12.44 1.51
CA VAL A 28 9.37 12.86 1.01
C VAL A 28 10.11 13.62 2.12
N SER A 29 11.39 13.36 2.31
CA SER A 29 12.21 14.10 3.29
C SER A 29 12.57 15.48 2.76
N GLY A 30 12.24 16.55 3.48
CA GLY A 30 12.63 17.92 3.12
C GLY A 30 14.15 18.15 3.21
N THR A 31 14.87 17.34 3.98
CA THR A 31 16.34 17.40 4.07
C THR A 31 17.03 16.70 2.92
N ASP A 32 16.53 15.52 2.53
CA ASP A 32 17.18 14.64 1.56
C ASP A 32 16.59 14.77 0.14
N GLY A 33 15.39 15.32 0.02
CA GLY A 33 14.66 15.45 -1.22
C GLY A 33 14.15 14.10 -1.75
N VAL A 34 13.98 14.00 -3.07
CA VAL A 34 13.52 12.79 -3.73
C VAL A 34 14.67 11.79 -3.87
N GLN A 35 14.55 10.65 -3.21
CA GLN A 35 15.53 9.57 -3.26
C GLN A 35 15.17 8.51 -4.32
N SER A 36 16.11 7.62 -4.67
CA SER A 36 15.86 6.54 -5.63
C SER A 36 14.72 5.62 -5.22
N HIS A 37 14.57 5.37 -3.91
CA HIS A 37 13.46 4.59 -3.39
C HIS A 37 12.12 5.30 -3.56
N THR A 38 12.07 6.63 -3.39
CA THR A 38 10.90 7.47 -3.66
C THR A 38 10.45 7.33 -5.12
N GLU A 39 11.38 7.34 -6.07
CA GLU A 39 11.08 7.11 -7.49
C GLU A 39 10.56 5.70 -7.77
N THR A 40 11.07 4.70 -7.06
CA THR A 40 10.56 3.33 -7.16
C THR A 40 9.12 3.24 -6.68
N LEU A 41 8.80 3.81 -5.50
CA LEU A 41 7.43 3.87 -4.99
C LEU A 41 6.53 4.67 -5.93
N TRP A 42 7.01 5.78 -6.49
CA TRP A 42 6.27 6.58 -7.45
C TRP A 42 5.87 5.78 -8.71
N ARG A 43 6.82 4.99 -9.26
CA ARG A 43 6.54 4.10 -10.41
C ARG A 43 5.51 3.03 -10.07
N LEU A 44 5.55 2.47 -8.86
CA LEU A 44 4.54 1.52 -8.39
C LEU A 44 3.17 2.18 -8.26
N LEU A 45 3.09 3.37 -7.63
CA LEU A 45 1.85 4.15 -7.52
C LEU A 45 1.25 4.48 -8.90
N HIS A 46 2.11 4.75 -9.89
CA HIS A 46 1.67 4.94 -11.27
C HIS A 46 1.12 3.64 -11.88
N ARG A 47 1.84 2.53 -11.73
CA ARG A 47 1.43 1.21 -12.24
C ARG A 47 0.07 0.76 -11.73
N TYR A 48 -0.19 1.00 -10.45
CA TYR A 48 -1.46 0.64 -9.80
C TYR A 48 -2.52 1.72 -9.91
N SER A 49 -2.23 2.82 -10.63
CA SER A 49 -3.13 3.96 -10.83
C SER A 49 -3.70 4.53 -9.53
N ILE A 50 -2.87 4.63 -8.48
CA ILE A 50 -3.31 5.09 -7.17
C ILE A 50 -3.19 6.62 -7.09
N PRO A 51 -4.29 7.35 -6.83
CA PRO A 51 -4.25 8.77 -6.53
C PRO A 51 -3.34 9.05 -5.36
N THR A 52 -2.47 10.05 -5.48
CA THR A 52 -1.37 10.24 -4.54
C THR A 52 -1.29 11.67 -4.06
N PHE A 53 -1.22 11.84 -2.75
CA PHE A 53 -0.85 13.06 -2.07
C PHE A 53 0.63 12.96 -1.66
N ILE A 54 1.36 14.06 -1.72
CA ILE A 54 2.77 14.11 -1.35
C ILE A 54 2.90 14.97 -0.09
N PHE A 55 3.58 14.45 0.94
CA PHE A 55 3.87 15.19 2.14
C PHE A 55 5.39 15.34 2.31
N ILE A 56 5.89 16.57 2.18
CA ILE A 56 7.29 16.92 2.36
C ILE A 56 7.53 17.18 3.85
N ASN A 57 8.10 16.17 4.50
CA ASN A 57 8.29 16.11 5.95
C ASN A 57 9.65 16.72 6.39
N LYS A 58 9.80 16.98 7.67
CA LYS A 58 11.02 17.54 8.31
C LYS A 58 11.34 18.96 7.87
N THR A 59 10.32 19.80 7.63
CA THR A 59 10.52 21.19 7.22
C THR A 59 11.18 22.05 8.31
N ASP A 60 11.09 21.61 9.57
CA ASP A 60 11.69 22.26 10.73
C ASP A 60 13.23 22.22 10.76
N ILE A 61 13.84 21.30 10.00
CA ILE A 61 15.30 21.13 9.92
C ILE A 61 15.82 21.20 8.48
N MET A 62 14.95 21.49 7.50
CA MET A 62 15.38 21.63 6.11
C MET A 62 16.21 22.91 5.92
N GLN A 63 17.21 22.84 5.03
CA GLN A 63 18.05 23.99 4.65
C GLN A 63 17.67 24.55 3.26
N ARG A 64 16.90 23.80 2.50
CA ARG A 64 16.45 24.14 1.14
C ARG A 64 15.14 24.90 1.19
N SER A 65 14.91 25.76 0.21
CA SER A 65 13.63 26.47 0.09
C SER A 65 12.50 25.51 -0.37
N ARG A 66 11.26 25.89 -0.08
CA ARG A 66 10.07 25.13 -0.55
C ARG A 66 10.02 25.08 -2.07
N SER A 67 10.37 26.18 -2.77
CA SER A 67 10.41 26.24 -4.22
C SER A 67 11.41 25.26 -4.83
N GLU A 68 12.63 25.18 -4.30
CA GLU A 68 13.64 24.23 -4.78
C GLU A 68 13.19 22.77 -4.61
N LEU A 69 12.48 22.45 -3.52
CA LEU A 69 11.94 21.12 -3.29
C LEU A 69 10.78 20.77 -4.22
N ILE A 70 9.89 21.73 -4.48
CA ILE A 70 8.79 21.52 -5.47
C ILE A 70 9.36 21.32 -6.86
N GLU A 71 10.32 22.12 -7.30
CA GLU A 71 10.99 21.95 -8.59
C GLU A 71 11.68 20.58 -8.70
N GLU A 72 12.31 20.10 -7.63
CA GLU A 72 12.88 18.76 -7.63
C GLU A 72 11.81 17.67 -7.75
N VAL A 73 10.73 17.77 -6.97
CA VAL A 73 9.60 16.84 -7.01
C VAL A 73 8.96 16.85 -8.42
N GLN A 74 8.76 18.01 -9.00
CA GLN A 74 8.24 18.15 -10.37
C GLN A 74 9.15 17.47 -11.39
N ARG A 75 10.44 17.75 -11.35
CA ARG A 75 11.42 17.18 -12.29
C ARG A 75 11.58 15.67 -12.16
N ARG A 76 11.57 15.13 -10.92
CA ARG A 76 11.88 13.72 -10.68
C ARG A 76 10.64 12.81 -10.61
N LEU A 77 9.50 13.33 -10.22
CA LEU A 77 8.28 12.55 -10.11
C LEU A 77 7.26 12.91 -11.20
N SER A 78 6.76 14.15 -11.21
CA SER A 78 5.82 14.60 -12.23
C SER A 78 5.68 16.13 -12.21
N GLU A 79 5.66 16.78 -13.37
CA GLU A 79 5.35 18.21 -13.53
C GLU A 79 3.95 18.59 -12.98
N ARG A 80 3.09 17.59 -12.77
CA ARG A 80 1.74 17.74 -12.21
C ARG A 80 1.70 17.81 -10.68
N CYS A 81 2.85 17.87 -10.03
CA CYS A 81 2.97 18.11 -8.59
C CYS A 81 2.79 19.59 -8.29
N ILE A 82 1.83 19.92 -7.41
CA ILE A 82 1.44 21.30 -7.11
C ILE A 82 1.50 21.52 -5.61
N ALA A 83 2.15 22.62 -5.20
CA ALA A 83 2.15 23.00 -3.78
C ALA A 83 0.75 23.46 -3.36
N PHE A 84 0.26 22.84 -2.29
CA PHE A 84 -0.97 23.19 -1.62
C PHE A 84 -0.59 23.89 -0.31
N GLU A 85 -0.69 25.22 -0.28
CA GLU A 85 -0.26 26.04 0.86
C GLU A 85 -1.46 26.49 1.69
N PRO A 86 -1.37 26.46 3.05
CA PRO A 86 -2.42 27.01 3.89
C PRO A 86 -2.50 28.54 3.75
N CYS A 87 -3.68 29.10 3.94
CA CYS A 87 -3.84 30.57 4.00
C CYS A 87 -3.18 31.13 5.26
N GLU A 88 -2.39 32.19 5.11
CA GLU A 88 -1.90 32.95 6.26
C GLU A 88 -3.06 33.54 7.06
N GLY A 89 -3.20 33.16 8.33
CA GLY A 89 -4.14 33.77 9.28
C GLY A 89 -5.49 33.10 9.43
N THR A 90 -5.74 31.93 8.85
CA THR A 90 -6.96 31.12 9.08
C THR A 90 -6.57 29.72 9.56
N ASP A 91 -7.12 29.35 10.72
CA ASP A 91 -6.96 28.00 11.29
C ASP A 91 -7.71 26.96 10.44
N SER A 92 -7.21 26.54 9.29
CA SER A 92 -7.73 25.41 8.49
C SER A 92 -8.37 25.70 7.12
N GLU A 93 -8.32 26.89 6.56
CA GLU A 93 -8.74 27.07 5.18
C GLU A 93 -7.53 27.06 4.22
N PHE A 94 -7.63 26.18 3.22
CA PHE A 94 -6.69 26.04 2.13
C PHE A 94 -6.71 27.31 1.25
N CYS A 95 -5.53 27.90 0.95
CA CYS A 95 -5.44 29.15 0.20
C CYS A 95 -5.75 28.95 -1.31
N LYS A 96 -6.94 29.29 -1.72
CA LYS A 96 -7.35 29.33 -3.13
C LYS A 96 -7.02 30.71 -3.74
N SER A 97 -5.74 31.06 -3.73
CA SER A 97 -5.27 32.30 -4.36
C SER A 97 -5.38 32.20 -5.90
N GLU A 98 -5.38 33.37 -6.58
CA GLU A 98 -5.38 33.39 -8.04
C GLU A 98 -4.16 32.64 -8.60
N ALA A 99 -2.98 32.81 -7.98
CA ALA A 99 -1.77 32.07 -8.34
C ALA A 99 -1.91 30.55 -8.19
N PHE A 100 -2.65 30.07 -7.20
CA PHE A 100 -2.95 28.64 -7.07
C PHE A 100 -3.79 28.13 -8.23
N PHE A 101 -4.85 28.85 -8.62
CA PHE A 101 -5.67 28.47 -9.76
C PHE A 101 -4.93 28.57 -11.10
N GLU A 102 -4.03 29.54 -11.25
CA GLU A 102 -3.13 29.63 -12.42
C GLU A 102 -2.21 28.40 -12.49
N ASN A 103 -1.61 28.00 -11.39
CA ASN A 103 -0.77 26.80 -11.33
C ASN A 103 -1.55 25.53 -11.66
N LEU A 104 -2.79 25.40 -11.17
CA LEU A 104 -3.68 24.29 -11.53
C LEU A 104 -3.97 24.29 -13.04
N ALA A 105 -4.28 25.43 -13.60
CA ALA A 105 -4.59 25.58 -15.01
C ALA A 105 -3.40 25.25 -15.92
N LEU A 106 -2.18 25.57 -15.49
CA LEU A 106 -0.96 25.26 -16.26
C LEU A 106 -0.61 23.75 -16.28
N THR A 107 -1.19 22.97 -15.38
CA THR A 107 -0.86 21.54 -15.25
C THR A 107 -1.88 20.60 -15.89
N ASP A 108 -3.09 21.07 -16.20
CA ASP A 108 -4.17 20.23 -16.70
C ASP A 108 -5.09 20.98 -17.65
N ASP A 109 -5.29 20.44 -18.85
CA ASP A 109 -6.05 21.10 -19.94
C ASP A 109 -7.51 21.36 -19.57
N GLU A 110 -8.17 20.45 -18.85
CA GLU A 110 -9.56 20.62 -18.41
C GLU A 110 -9.68 21.73 -17.36
N LEU A 111 -8.72 21.77 -16.41
CA LEU A 111 -8.65 22.85 -15.44
C LEU A 111 -8.31 24.19 -16.08
N PHE A 112 -7.50 24.20 -17.15
CA PHE A 112 -7.23 25.41 -17.91
C PHE A 112 -8.49 26.01 -18.57
N GLU A 113 -9.30 25.16 -19.22
CA GLU A 113 -10.57 25.62 -19.81
C GLU A 113 -11.52 26.18 -18.75
N LYS A 114 -11.63 25.50 -17.60
CA LYS A 114 -12.47 25.93 -16.47
C LYS A 114 -11.94 27.20 -15.81
N HIS A 115 -10.62 27.36 -15.70
CA HIS A 115 -9.99 28.58 -15.17
C HIS A 115 -10.31 29.79 -16.06
N SER A 116 -10.16 29.65 -17.39
CA SER A 116 -10.49 30.70 -18.36
C SER A 116 -11.94 31.16 -18.23
N ALA A 117 -12.85 30.26 -17.83
CA ALA A 117 -14.25 30.55 -17.56
C ALA A 117 -14.53 31.00 -16.12
N LYS A 118 -13.53 31.07 -15.24
CA LYS A 118 -13.64 31.32 -13.78
C LYS A 118 -14.61 30.37 -13.08
N ARG A 119 -14.54 29.06 -13.42
CA ARG A 119 -15.49 28.03 -12.98
C ARG A 119 -14.87 26.83 -12.27
N ILE A 120 -13.59 26.89 -11.86
CA ILE A 120 -12.98 25.79 -11.09
C ILE A 120 -13.66 25.70 -9.72
N VAL A 121 -14.19 24.54 -9.41
CA VAL A 121 -14.77 24.21 -8.11
C VAL A 121 -14.02 23.04 -7.45
N ASP A 122 -14.22 22.83 -6.14
CA ASP A 122 -13.54 21.76 -5.40
C ASP A 122 -13.77 20.36 -5.98
N ALA A 123 -14.96 20.15 -6.54
CA ALA A 123 -15.27 18.90 -7.24
C ALA A 123 -14.37 18.64 -8.45
N ASP A 124 -13.90 19.68 -9.14
CA ASP A 124 -12.97 19.53 -10.26
C ASP A 124 -11.58 19.16 -9.78
N ILE A 125 -11.12 19.81 -8.71
CA ILE A 125 -9.83 19.50 -8.07
C ILE A 125 -9.84 18.05 -7.56
N ALA A 126 -10.89 17.63 -6.85
CA ALA A 126 -11.04 16.28 -6.36
C ALA A 126 -11.08 15.24 -7.50
N ALA A 127 -11.71 15.58 -8.65
CA ALA A 127 -11.69 14.76 -9.86
C ALA A 127 -10.26 14.63 -10.40
N ALA A 128 -9.57 15.75 -10.58
CA ALA A 128 -8.21 15.78 -11.10
C ALA A 128 -7.23 14.99 -10.21
N ILE A 129 -7.38 15.02 -8.90
CA ILE A 129 -6.61 14.20 -7.95
C ILE A 129 -6.94 12.71 -8.13
N SER A 130 -8.24 12.36 -8.12
CA SER A 130 -8.69 10.96 -8.20
C SER A 130 -8.31 10.30 -9.53
N GLU A 131 -8.22 11.08 -10.60
CA GLU A 131 -7.81 10.66 -11.95
C GLU A 131 -6.29 10.76 -12.18
N ARG A 132 -5.52 11.15 -11.15
CA ARG A 132 -4.06 11.32 -11.21
C ARG A 132 -3.61 12.38 -12.23
N ARG A 133 -4.42 13.38 -12.46
CA ARG A 133 -4.10 14.53 -13.34
C ARG A 133 -3.28 15.59 -12.60
N ILE A 134 -3.45 15.69 -11.27
CA ILE A 134 -2.63 16.52 -10.38
C ILE A 134 -2.25 15.75 -9.12
N PHE A 135 -1.16 16.18 -8.47
CA PHE A 135 -0.63 15.58 -7.23
C PHE A 135 -0.38 16.68 -6.20
N PRO A 136 -1.25 16.79 -5.18
CA PRO A 136 -1.09 17.79 -4.13
C PRO A 136 0.16 17.55 -3.29
N CYS A 137 0.97 18.59 -3.10
CA CYS A 137 2.19 18.59 -2.30
C CYS A 137 2.03 19.49 -1.09
N PHE A 138 2.28 18.94 0.09
CA PHE A 138 2.20 19.63 1.37
C PHE A 138 3.56 19.70 2.04
N PHE A 139 3.77 20.71 2.85
CA PHE A 139 4.97 20.90 3.64
C PHE A 139 4.64 20.86 5.12
N GLY A 140 5.44 20.15 5.91
CA GLY A 140 5.23 20.09 7.35
C GLY A 140 6.30 19.34 8.10
N SER A 141 6.14 19.29 9.42
CA SER A 141 6.96 18.49 10.33
C SER A 141 6.06 17.57 11.14
N ALA A 142 6.07 16.28 10.80
CA ALA A 142 5.29 15.29 11.53
C ALA A 142 5.68 15.21 13.02
N LEU A 143 6.97 15.41 13.35
CA LEU A 143 7.46 15.41 14.72
C LEU A 143 6.87 16.57 15.55
N LYS A 144 6.71 17.74 14.92
CA LYS A 144 6.13 18.93 15.55
C LYS A 144 4.63 19.09 15.29
N THR A 145 4.04 18.17 14.53
CA THR A 145 2.65 18.24 14.06
C THR A 145 2.33 19.48 13.20
N ASP A 146 3.34 20.17 12.72
CA ASP A 146 3.20 21.35 11.88
C ASP A 146 2.74 20.95 10.47
N GLY A 147 1.69 21.62 9.94
CA GLY A 147 1.10 21.33 8.63
C GLY A 147 0.34 19.99 8.54
N VAL A 148 0.32 19.17 9.60
CA VAL A 148 -0.34 17.85 9.60
C VAL A 148 -1.87 17.99 9.61
N SER A 149 -2.40 18.92 10.40
CA SER A 149 -3.86 19.15 10.47
C SER A 149 -4.42 19.62 9.14
N ASP A 150 -3.74 20.56 8.48
CA ASP A 150 -4.14 21.09 7.18
C ASP A 150 -4.08 20.01 6.10
N PHE A 151 -3.02 19.20 6.13
CA PHE A 151 -2.89 18.05 5.25
C PHE A 151 -4.04 17.05 5.41
N ILE A 152 -4.39 16.68 6.65
CA ILE A 152 -5.48 15.73 6.92
C ILE A 152 -6.84 16.32 6.50
N ALA A 153 -7.07 17.61 6.76
CA ALA A 153 -8.28 18.30 6.34
C ALA A 153 -8.41 18.29 4.80
N CYS A 154 -7.32 18.60 4.10
CA CYS A 154 -7.28 18.60 2.65
C CYS A 154 -7.45 17.18 2.07
N LEU A 155 -6.79 16.17 2.65
CA LEU A 155 -6.96 14.77 2.27
C LEU A 155 -8.43 14.35 2.42
N SER A 156 -9.08 14.69 3.54
CA SER A 156 -10.49 14.37 3.76
C SER A 156 -11.42 15.11 2.80
N HIS A 157 -11.09 16.35 2.45
CA HIS A 157 -11.93 17.19 1.59
C HIS A 157 -11.88 16.76 0.11
N TYR A 158 -10.70 16.37 -0.39
CA TYR A 158 -10.49 16.05 -1.81
C TYR A 158 -10.47 14.57 -2.11
N SER A 159 -10.46 13.67 -1.11
CA SER A 159 -10.63 12.26 -1.38
C SER A 159 -12.09 11.92 -1.69
N ARG A 160 -12.28 11.05 -2.68
CA ARG A 160 -13.59 10.56 -3.09
C ARG A 160 -13.72 9.09 -2.74
N GLU A 161 -14.89 8.70 -2.30
CA GLU A 161 -15.20 7.28 -2.13
C GLU A 161 -15.24 6.59 -3.50
N ARG A 162 -14.63 5.40 -3.57
CA ARG A 162 -14.78 4.53 -4.74
C ARG A 162 -16.17 3.90 -4.73
N GLY A 163 -16.75 3.76 -5.92
CA GLY A 163 -17.96 2.95 -6.07
C GLY A 163 -17.66 1.49 -5.75
N PHE A 164 -18.51 0.86 -4.95
CA PHE A 164 -18.40 -0.55 -4.59
C PHE A 164 -19.30 -1.43 -5.46
N LYS A 165 -18.86 -2.65 -5.73
CA LYS A 165 -19.67 -3.67 -6.40
C LYS A 165 -20.84 -4.11 -5.50
N LYS A 166 -21.97 -4.52 -6.10
CA LYS A 166 -23.14 -4.97 -5.33
C LYS A 166 -22.94 -6.37 -4.74
N ASP A 167 -22.33 -7.26 -5.53
CA ASP A 167 -22.08 -8.63 -5.13
C ASP A 167 -20.78 -8.74 -4.34
N PHE A 168 -20.61 -9.85 -3.61
CA PHE A 168 -19.39 -10.08 -2.84
C PHE A 168 -18.16 -10.02 -3.74
N ALA A 169 -17.26 -9.13 -3.38
CA ALA A 169 -15.98 -8.96 -4.04
C ALA A 169 -14.94 -8.59 -2.98
N ALA A 170 -13.78 -9.23 -3.02
CA ALA A 170 -12.69 -8.92 -2.09
C ALA A 170 -11.33 -9.19 -2.73
N ARG A 171 -10.30 -8.48 -2.29
CA ARG A 171 -8.91 -8.70 -2.71
C ARG A 171 -8.05 -9.11 -1.54
N VAL A 172 -7.31 -10.19 -1.71
CA VAL A 172 -6.33 -10.67 -0.74
C VAL A 172 -5.06 -9.84 -0.88
N TYR A 173 -4.55 -9.27 0.21
CA TYR A 173 -3.30 -8.49 0.17
C TYR A 173 -2.19 -9.04 1.06
N LYS A 174 -2.52 -9.84 2.08
CA LYS A 174 -1.55 -10.41 3.01
C LYS A 174 -2.06 -11.75 3.58
N ILE A 175 -1.14 -12.64 3.89
CA ILE A 175 -1.39 -13.84 4.69
C ILE A 175 -0.59 -13.72 5.97
N THR A 176 -1.14 -14.12 7.10
CA THR A 176 -0.43 -14.26 8.38
C THR A 176 -0.92 -15.48 9.13
N TYR A 177 -0.21 -15.84 10.19
CA TYR A 177 -0.63 -16.87 11.14
C TYR A 177 -0.79 -16.26 12.53
N ASP A 178 -1.88 -16.61 13.20
CA ASP A 178 -2.06 -16.18 14.59
C ASP A 178 -1.15 -16.99 15.54
N PRO A 179 -1.02 -16.60 16.83
CA PRO A 179 -0.19 -17.33 17.79
C PRO A 179 -0.56 -18.80 17.96
N GLN A 180 -1.79 -19.19 17.61
CA GLN A 180 -2.27 -20.57 17.64
C GLN A 180 -1.95 -21.33 16.34
N GLY A 181 -1.33 -20.66 15.35
CA GLY A 181 -1.00 -21.23 14.04
C GLY A 181 -2.19 -21.28 13.08
N THR A 182 -3.27 -20.55 13.35
CA THR A 182 -4.40 -20.45 12.42
C THR A 182 -4.04 -19.48 11.30
N ARG A 183 -4.23 -19.93 10.07
CA ARG A 183 -4.00 -19.10 8.88
C ARG A 183 -5.06 -17.99 8.76
N LEU A 184 -4.61 -16.76 8.63
CA LEU A 184 -5.42 -15.57 8.42
C LEU A 184 -5.18 -15.02 7.02
N THR A 185 -6.26 -14.92 6.25
CA THR A 185 -6.26 -14.26 4.93
C THR A 185 -6.74 -12.83 5.10
N HIS A 186 -5.85 -11.88 4.92
CA HIS A 186 -6.19 -10.47 4.99
C HIS A 186 -6.77 -10.01 3.66
N ILE A 187 -7.99 -9.47 3.70
CA ILE A 187 -8.75 -9.05 2.55
C ILE A 187 -9.20 -7.61 2.68
N ARG A 188 -9.34 -6.95 1.55
CA ARG A 188 -10.16 -5.76 1.42
C ARG A 188 -11.46 -6.12 0.72
N LEU A 189 -12.59 -5.79 1.29
CA LEU A 189 -13.88 -5.92 0.62
C LEU A 189 -14.05 -4.77 -0.39
N THR A 190 -14.25 -5.13 -1.65
CA THR A 190 -14.49 -4.21 -2.78
C THR A 190 -15.93 -4.27 -3.27
N GLY A 191 -16.75 -5.12 -2.67
CA GLY A 191 -18.17 -5.23 -2.95
C GLY A 191 -18.92 -6.09 -1.94
N GLY A 192 -20.20 -5.82 -1.80
CA GLY A 192 -21.12 -6.58 -0.96
C GLY A 192 -20.74 -6.59 0.52
N SER A 193 -20.98 -7.72 1.17
CA SER A 193 -20.62 -7.94 2.57
C SER A 193 -20.25 -9.40 2.80
N LEU A 194 -19.53 -9.66 3.89
CA LEU A 194 -19.08 -11.00 4.28
C LEU A 194 -19.45 -11.31 5.71
N SER A 195 -19.96 -12.50 5.95
CA SER A 195 -20.31 -13.00 7.30
C SER A 195 -19.68 -14.38 7.55
N PRO A 196 -19.46 -14.79 8.79
CA PRO A 196 -19.04 -16.14 9.11
C PRO A 196 -19.97 -17.20 8.50
N ARG A 197 -19.41 -18.35 8.15
CA ARG A 197 -20.06 -19.46 7.45
C ARG A 197 -20.43 -19.21 5.98
N THR A 198 -20.17 -18.01 5.43
CA THR A 198 -20.30 -17.78 3.98
C THR A 198 -19.34 -18.69 3.24
N ALA A 199 -19.81 -19.36 2.21
CA ALA A 199 -18.98 -20.15 1.31
C ALA A 199 -18.36 -19.24 0.26
N VAL A 200 -17.04 -19.30 0.12
CA VAL A 200 -16.27 -18.54 -0.86
C VAL A 200 -15.62 -19.51 -1.83
N ALA A 201 -15.92 -19.35 -3.10
CA ALA A 201 -15.29 -20.10 -4.18
C ALA A 201 -14.08 -19.32 -4.72
N TYR A 202 -12.95 -19.99 -4.91
CA TYR A 202 -11.75 -19.39 -5.47
C TYR A 202 -10.87 -20.46 -6.15
N THR A 203 -9.85 -20.02 -6.88
CA THR A 203 -8.90 -20.92 -7.54
C THR A 203 -7.53 -20.79 -6.86
N ALA A 204 -7.00 -21.89 -6.34
CA ALA A 204 -5.66 -21.93 -5.78
C ALA A 204 -4.57 -21.74 -6.85
N ARG A 205 -3.33 -21.44 -6.46
CA ARG A 205 -2.21 -21.24 -7.41
C ARG A 205 -1.95 -22.44 -8.32
N ASN A 206 -2.25 -23.65 -7.88
CA ASN A 206 -2.11 -24.88 -8.66
C ASN A 206 -3.25 -25.10 -9.67
N GLY A 207 -4.20 -24.15 -9.78
CA GLY A 207 -5.37 -24.25 -10.66
C GLY A 207 -6.56 -25.01 -10.09
N GLU A 208 -6.46 -25.53 -8.86
CA GLU A 208 -7.55 -26.25 -8.20
C GLU A 208 -8.64 -25.26 -7.77
N ARG A 209 -9.90 -25.60 -8.09
CA ARG A 209 -11.07 -24.84 -7.63
C ARG A 209 -11.51 -25.35 -6.27
N LEU A 210 -11.52 -24.44 -5.32
CA LEU A 210 -11.91 -24.70 -3.93
C LEU A 210 -13.16 -23.89 -3.57
N THR A 211 -13.98 -24.46 -2.70
CA THR A 211 -15.10 -23.75 -2.06
C THR A 211 -15.01 -24.02 -0.57
N GLU A 212 -14.63 -22.99 0.18
CA GLU A 212 -14.40 -23.10 1.60
C GLU A 212 -15.27 -22.09 2.37
N LYS A 213 -15.55 -22.39 3.63
CA LYS A 213 -16.37 -21.53 4.47
C LYS A 213 -15.51 -20.64 5.36
N ILE A 214 -15.86 -19.37 5.42
CA ILE A 214 -15.30 -18.45 6.40
C ILE A 214 -15.61 -18.94 7.81
N ALA A 215 -14.59 -19.19 8.62
CA ALA A 215 -14.78 -19.64 9.98
C ALA A 215 -14.98 -18.45 10.94
N ARG A 216 -14.15 -17.41 10.83
CA ARG A 216 -14.25 -16.18 11.61
C ARG A 216 -13.77 -14.96 10.80
N ILE A 217 -14.23 -13.78 11.21
CA ILE A 217 -13.81 -12.49 10.67
C ILE A 217 -13.28 -11.65 11.81
N VAL A 218 -12.14 -11.00 11.61
CA VAL A 218 -11.53 -10.11 12.59
C VAL A 218 -11.05 -8.81 11.92
N PHE A 219 -11.24 -7.70 12.60
CA PHE A 219 -10.58 -6.45 12.26
C PHE A 219 -9.24 -6.37 12.98
N CYS A 220 -8.20 -6.01 12.25
CA CYS A 220 -6.85 -5.86 12.75
C CYS A 220 -6.52 -4.38 12.94
N SER A 221 -6.10 -3.99 14.16
CA SER A 221 -5.58 -2.65 14.46
C SER A 221 -4.27 -2.80 15.22
N GLY A 222 -3.15 -2.76 14.51
CA GLY A 222 -1.85 -3.15 15.05
C GLY A 222 -1.89 -4.60 15.55
N ALA A 223 -1.52 -4.83 16.81
CA ALA A 223 -1.55 -6.15 17.45
C ALA A 223 -2.94 -6.57 18.00
N LYS A 224 -3.95 -5.71 17.89
CA LYS A 224 -5.28 -5.99 18.41
C LYS A 224 -6.16 -6.62 17.33
N PHE A 225 -6.87 -7.70 17.71
CA PHE A 225 -7.85 -8.37 16.88
C PHE A 225 -9.24 -8.21 17.50
N THR A 226 -10.17 -7.64 16.73
CA THR A 226 -11.58 -7.50 17.15
C THR A 226 -12.45 -8.40 16.29
N HIS A 227 -13.16 -9.32 16.92
CA HIS A 227 -14.11 -10.20 16.22
C HIS A 227 -15.31 -9.40 15.70
N THR A 228 -15.78 -9.73 14.49
CA THR A 228 -17.00 -9.19 13.92
C THR A 228 -17.84 -10.28 13.30
N GLU A 229 -19.16 -10.10 13.37
CA GLU A 229 -20.13 -10.97 12.69
C GLU A 229 -20.37 -10.56 11.23
N ARG A 230 -19.87 -9.38 10.82
CA ARG A 230 -20.02 -8.89 9.47
C ARG A 230 -18.91 -7.90 9.12
N ALA A 231 -18.40 -8.01 7.90
CA ALA A 231 -17.57 -7.01 7.27
C ALA A 231 -18.29 -6.49 6.02
N GLU A 232 -18.14 -5.21 5.74
CA GLU A 232 -18.81 -4.52 4.64
C GLU A 232 -17.82 -4.02 3.59
N CYS A 233 -18.32 -3.61 2.44
CA CYS A 233 -17.48 -3.02 1.39
C CYS A 233 -16.68 -1.83 1.94
N GLY A 234 -15.39 -1.77 1.58
CA GLY A 234 -14.43 -0.79 2.10
C GLY A 234 -13.64 -1.27 3.30
N ASP A 235 -14.11 -2.29 4.03
CA ASP A 235 -13.40 -2.81 5.20
C ASP A 235 -12.13 -3.58 4.84
N LEU A 236 -11.14 -3.44 5.71
CA LEU A 236 -9.95 -4.29 5.76
C LEU A 236 -10.15 -5.30 6.90
N ALA A 237 -10.31 -6.55 6.55
CA ALA A 237 -10.56 -7.63 7.49
C ALA A 237 -9.59 -8.79 7.30
N ALA A 238 -9.36 -9.57 8.35
CA ALA A 238 -8.69 -10.86 8.23
C ALA A 238 -9.71 -11.98 8.48
N VAL A 239 -9.70 -12.99 7.62
CA VAL A 239 -10.61 -14.12 7.69
C VAL A 239 -9.85 -15.43 7.87
N SER A 240 -10.41 -16.36 8.61
CA SER A 240 -9.92 -17.73 8.69
C SER A 240 -10.88 -18.69 8.00
N GLY A 241 -10.37 -19.87 7.60
CA GLY A 241 -11.15 -20.88 6.92
C GLY A 241 -10.81 -21.04 5.43
N LEU A 242 -9.96 -20.16 4.88
CA LEU A 242 -9.46 -20.26 3.50
C LEU A 242 -8.03 -20.80 3.53
N SER A 243 -7.80 -21.98 2.92
CA SER A 243 -6.54 -22.72 3.07
C SER A 243 -5.48 -22.38 2.00
N ALA A 244 -5.89 -22.01 0.79
CA ALA A 244 -5.00 -21.90 -0.36
C ALA A 244 -5.08 -20.56 -1.11
N THR A 245 -5.59 -19.51 -0.44
CA THR A 245 -5.56 -18.13 -0.96
C THR A 245 -4.13 -17.58 -0.98
N TYR A 246 -3.89 -16.57 -1.79
CA TYR A 246 -2.57 -15.95 -1.90
C TYR A 246 -2.69 -14.42 -2.10
N PRO A 247 -1.68 -13.62 -1.70
CA PRO A 247 -1.68 -12.18 -1.93
C PRO A 247 -1.81 -11.81 -3.39
N GLY A 248 -2.65 -10.81 -3.68
CA GLY A 248 -3.01 -10.37 -5.03
C GLY A 248 -4.22 -11.08 -5.62
N GLN A 249 -4.73 -12.13 -4.98
CA GLN A 249 -5.89 -12.87 -5.47
C GLN A 249 -7.19 -12.10 -5.32
N GLY A 250 -8.04 -12.14 -6.36
CA GLY A 250 -9.43 -11.72 -6.29
C GLY A 250 -10.32 -12.85 -5.78
N LEU A 251 -11.33 -12.51 -4.99
CA LEU A 251 -12.36 -13.40 -4.46
C LEU A 251 -13.74 -12.87 -4.86
N GLY A 252 -14.67 -13.78 -5.18
CA GLY A 252 -15.99 -13.42 -5.66
C GLY A 252 -15.91 -12.72 -7.02
N ASP A 253 -16.53 -11.55 -7.14
CA ASP A 253 -16.56 -10.74 -8.37
C ASP A 253 -15.36 -9.78 -8.50
N GLU A 254 -14.26 -10.07 -7.81
CA GLU A 254 -13.03 -9.26 -7.87
C GLU A 254 -11.99 -9.93 -8.77
N ASP A 255 -11.39 -9.12 -9.64
CA ASP A 255 -10.25 -9.56 -10.44
C ASP A 255 -8.98 -9.67 -9.58
N SER A 256 -8.09 -10.58 -9.96
CA SER A 256 -6.77 -10.63 -9.32
C SER A 256 -5.94 -9.39 -9.66
N ALA A 257 -5.10 -8.97 -8.71
CA ALA A 257 -4.19 -7.86 -8.91
C ALA A 257 -3.17 -8.15 -10.03
N LEU A 258 -2.59 -7.09 -10.56
CA LEU A 258 -1.44 -7.22 -11.47
C LEU A 258 -0.32 -8.03 -10.79
N PRO A 259 0.43 -8.83 -11.56
CA PRO A 259 1.59 -9.53 -11.02
C PRO A 259 2.59 -8.51 -10.45
N PRO A 260 3.26 -8.83 -9.33
CA PRO A 260 4.25 -7.95 -8.74
C PRO A 260 5.33 -7.55 -9.74
N LEU A 261 5.76 -6.30 -9.67
CA LEU A 261 6.87 -5.77 -10.47
C LEU A 261 8.22 -6.07 -9.81
N LEU A 262 8.23 -6.02 -8.49
CA LEU A 262 9.45 -6.20 -7.72
C LEU A 262 9.72 -7.68 -7.48
N GLU A 263 10.89 -8.14 -7.93
CA GLU A 263 11.35 -9.50 -7.73
C GLU A 263 12.61 -9.52 -6.86
N PRO A 264 12.77 -10.55 -6.00
CA PRO A 264 13.96 -10.70 -5.18
C PRO A 264 15.19 -10.94 -6.05
N VAL A 265 16.27 -10.22 -5.73
CA VAL A 265 17.52 -10.23 -6.50
C VAL A 265 18.64 -11.01 -5.83
N LEU A 266 18.53 -11.27 -4.52
CA LEU A 266 19.53 -11.99 -3.75
C LEU A 266 19.09 -13.43 -3.52
N SER A 267 20.01 -14.38 -3.63
CA SER A 267 19.75 -15.79 -3.35
C SER A 267 20.70 -16.27 -2.25
N TYR A 268 20.13 -16.84 -1.20
CA TYR A 268 20.88 -17.35 -0.06
C TYR A 268 20.60 -18.83 0.17
N ARG A 269 21.64 -19.55 0.56
CA ARG A 269 21.52 -20.94 0.97
C ARG A 269 21.24 -21.01 2.46
N ILE A 270 20.17 -21.73 2.84
CA ILE A 270 19.84 -22.03 4.22
C ILE A 270 20.53 -23.32 4.60
N LEU A 271 21.47 -23.23 5.54
CA LEU A 271 22.16 -24.39 6.12
C LEU A 271 21.42 -24.82 7.38
N LEU A 272 20.79 -25.98 7.34
CA LEU A 272 20.16 -26.55 8.52
C LEU A 272 21.23 -27.21 9.41
N PRO A 273 21.12 -27.07 10.75
CA PRO A 273 21.93 -27.85 11.68
C PRO A 273 21.78 -29.35 11.42
N SER A 274 22.82 -30.12 11.71
CA SER A 274 22.84 -31.59 11.46
C SER A 274 21.82 -32.38 12.30
N ASP A 275 21.34 -31.81 13.39
CA ASP A 275 20.32 -32.32 14.29
C ASP A 275 18.89 -31.90 13.92
N CYS A 276 18.74 -31.05 12.91
CA CYS A 276 17.43 -30.56 12.46
C CYS A 276 16.81 -31.51 11.41
N ASP A 277 15.64 -32.07 11.72
CA ASP A 277 14.87 -32.83 10.75
C ASP A 277 14.21 -31.93 9.72
N ALA A 278 14.66 -32.03 8.47
CA ALA A 278 14.12 -31.27 7.35
C ALA A 278 12.60 -31.47 7.16
N ARG A 279 12.03 -32.61 7.59
CA ARG A 279 10.58 -32.87 7.48
C ARG A 279 9.75 -32.03 8.44
N THR A 280 10.27 -31.75 9.61
CA THR A 280 9.62 -30.88 10.60
C THR A 280 9.83 -29.41 10.32
N PHE A 281 10.94 -29.07 9.65
CA PHE A 281 11.31 -27.69 9.36
C PHE A 281 10.65 -27.14 8.09
N LEU A 282 10.50 -27.93 7.05
CA LEU A 282 9.87 -27.51 5.78
C LEU A 282 8.47 -26.93 5.94
N PRO A 283 7.56 -27.45 6.77
CA PRO A 283 6.26 -26.83 6.98
C PRO A 283 6.33 -25.43 7.60
N LYS A 284 7.32 -25.19 8.48
CA LYS A 284 7.54 -23.86 9.07
C LYS A 284 8.02 -22.87 8.01
N LEU A 285 8.98 -23.27 7.17
CA LEU A 285 9.44 -22.43 6.05
C LEU A 285 8.32 -22.13 5.06
N LYS A 286 7.46 -23.08 4.75
CA LYS A 286 6.29 -22.84 3.88
C LYS A 286 5.34 -21.80 4.44
N ARG A 287 5.18 -21.73 5.77
CA ARG A 287 4.40 -20.65 6.38
C ARG A 287 5.03 -19.29 6.15
N LEU A 288 6.35 -19.17 6.26
CA LEU A 288 7.07 -17.94 5.95
C LEU A 288 6.92 -17.54 4.48
N GLU A 289 6.93 -18.52 3.56
CA GLU A 289 6.67 -18.27 2.13
C GLU A 289 5.22 -17.85 1.86
N ASP A 290 4.25 -18.39 2.60
CA ASP A 290 2.85 -17.93 2.54
C ASP A 290 2.69 -16.47 2.99
N GLU A 291 3.39 -16.09 4.07
CA GLU A 291 3.40 -14.72 4.60
C GLU A 291 4.15 -13.75 3.67
N ASP A 292 5.30 -14.18 3.17
CA ASP A 292 6.10 -13.45 2.19
C ASP A 292 6.38 -14.28 0.93
N PRO A 293 5.53 -14.18 -0.11
CA PRO A 293 5.71 -14.93 -1.36
C PRO A 293 6.97 -14.59 -2.14
N THR A 294 7.69 -13.52 -1.75
CA THR A 294 8.97 -13.17 -2.39
C THR A 294 10.11 -14.07 -1.94
N LEU A 295 9.96 -14.77 -0.80
CA LEU A 295 10.98 -15.69 -0.28
C LEU A 295 11.30 -16.86 -1.21
N LYS A 296 10.42 -17.22 -2.14
CA LYS A 296 10.59 -18.31 -3.14
C LYS A 296 11.58 -19.38 -2.66
N LEU A 297 11.07 -20.29 -1.83
CA LEU A 297 11.88 -21.35 -1.24
C LEU A 297 12.06 -22.48 -2.26
N ASP A 298 13.23 -22.53 -2.90
CA ASP A 298 13.57 -23.55 -3.86
C ASP A 298 14.33 -24.70 -3.16
N LYS A 299 13.84 -25.93 -3.33
CA LYS A 299 14.55 -27.13 -2.93
C LYS A 299 15.32 -27.66 -4.13
N THR A 300 16.63 -27.66 -4.05
CA THR A 300 17.47 -28.25 -5.09
C THR A 300 17.46 -29.77 -4.99
N ASP A 301 16.88 -30.45 -5.97
CA ASP A 301 16.62 -31.90 -5.97
C ASP A 301 17.89 -32.75 -5.74
N ASN A 302 19.07 -32.23 -6.09
CA ASN A 302 20.33 -32.99 -6.07
C ASN A 302 21.17 -32.84 -4.79
N THR A 303 20.92 -31.83 -3.93
CA THR A 303 21.83 -31.52 -2.81
C THR A 303 21.14 -31.43 -1.44
N HIS A 304 19.83 -31.62 -1.33
CA HIS A 304 19.05 -31.33 -0.11
C HIS A 304 19.26 -29.89 0.40
N GLU A 305 19.73 -28.99 -0.44
CA GLU A 305 19.94 -27.60 -0.11
C GLU A 305 18.65 -26.81 -0.26
N LEU A 306 18.38 -25.97 0.73
CA LEU A 306 17.30 -25.00 0.71
C LEU A 306 17.86 -23.65 0.27
N GLN A 307 17.24 -23.04 -0.73
CA GLN A 307 17.58 -21.68 -1.15
C GLN A 307 16.38 -20.75 -0.88
N ALA A 308 16.67 -19.56 -0.37
CA ALA A 308 15.69 -18.50 -0.20
C ALA A 308 16.09 -17.29 -1.06
N ARG A 309 15.13 -16.67 -1.72
CA ARG A 309 15.34 -15.40 -2.44
C ARG A 309 14.87 -14.23 -1.59
N LEU A 310 15.66 -13.15 -1.56
CA LEU A 310 15.43 -11.98 -0.71
C LEU A 310 15.63 -10.70 -1.51
N MET A 311 14.92 -9.64 -1.10
CA MET A 311 15.06 -8.31 -1.68
C MET A 311 16.31 -7.58 -1.19
N GLY A 312 16.77 -7.84 0.04
CA GLY A 312 17.92 -7.18 0.63
C GLY A 312 18.41 -7.83 1.93
N GLU A 313 19.47 -7.24 2.49
CA GLU A 313 20.19 -7.81 3.63
C GLU A 313 19.39 -7.75 4.95
N MET A 314 18.56 -6.72 5.15
CA MET A 314 17.73 -6.61 6.34
C MET A 314 16.73 -7.76 6.46
N GLN A 315 16.23 -8.28 5.33
CA GLN A 315 15.37 -9.47 5.34
C GLN A 315 16.09 -10.71 5.87
N ILE A 316 17.42 -10.82 5.67
CA ILE A 316 18.20 -11.93 6.20
C ILE A 316 18.17 -11.99 7.72
N GLU A 317 18.35 -10.83 8.35
CA GLU A 317 18.35 -10.74 9.82
C GLU A 317 16.98 -11.11 10.39
N ILE A 318 15.90 -10.67 9.75
CA ILE A 318 14.54 -11.03 10.13
C ILE A 318 14.29 -12.52 9.91
N LEU A 319 14.71 -13.07 8.74
CA LEU A 319 14.53 -14.48 8.43
C LEU A 319 15.32 -15.37 9.41
N LYS A 320 16.55 -15.01 9.76
CA LYS A 320 17.34 -15.72 10.77
C LYS A 320 16.62 -15.75 12.13
N LYS A 321 16.05 -14.61 12.56
CA LYS A 321 15.31 -14.53 13.81
C LYS A 321 14.09 -15.44 13.78
N LEU A 322 13.27 -15.37 12.73
CA LEU A 322 12.07 -16.20 12.56
C LEU A 322 12.36 -17.70 12.46
N ILE A 323 13.53 -18.07 11.91
CA ILE A 323 13.98 -19.46 11.84
C ILE A 323 14.47 -19.97 13.21
N SER A 324 15.00 -19.08 14.05
CA SER A 324 15.54 -19.43 15.37
C SER A 324 14.46 -19.57 16.44
N GLU A 325 13.29 -18.98 16.23
CA GLU A 325 12.09 -19.11 17.08
C GLU A 325 11.27 -20.37 16.71
#